data_eaf496e2f8f4f0812deb79a2395ca30b
#
_entry.id   eaf496e2f8f4f0812deb79a2395ca30b
#
_cell.length_a   1.000
_cell.length_b   1.000
_cell.length_c   1.000
_cell.angle_alpha   90.00
_cell.angle_beta   90.00
_cell.angle_gamma   90.00
#
_symmetry.space_group_name_H-M   'P 1'
#
loop_
_entity.id
_entity.type
_entity.pdbx_description
1 polymer ?
#
loop_
_entity_poly.entity_id
_entity_poly.type
_entity_poly.pdbx_seq_one_letter_code
_entity_poly.pdbx_strand_id
1 'polypeptide(L)'
;MKKFFTLTVAMLLIGIGTINAQDNDVIGKQNIKLKSRMMTPEALWAMGRIGTVEASPDGKQVVYQVGYYSVKQNKSRQVICIMNADGTNNRQLSVSSKSETDPTWLDAQTIAFISGGEIWTMNSDGTNRRQLSKTDGNVEGFKFSPDRQQVIIIKSMSFNKIIQKNPDDLPKATGRRVTDLMYRHWDHYVESIQHPFLASVTDGFAISSDMTDILEGEPYECPMEPFGGIEQLAWSPDSKNIAYTCRKKTGTQYAISTDSDIYLYNIGTRETRNLCKPANYTAPKVNPSHTLADQSVNQKSADGQSVNVGYDQNPQFSPDGKYIAWQSMARDGYEADLNRLCIYTLADGSKRYVDWKSDVEAFCWAPEKDKQVTLYFLSVWHGCCNMYSMNWKGEVKQLTEDWADWTGLQLANDGKRILATRQSLSAPTDIYMVTPALKKQPTKIEQISFENKHILDQLTFGKMQQYWVPTTDGKQELVWVMLPANYEEGKKYPTLLFCEGGPQSPVSHAHPALLFCGHPAPSRRFRFPRFLHVSAIRSKKCPPATSSTSFASRATHAATPESPSSSPSTRPHGYGTRR
;
A
#
# COMPACT_ATOMS: atom_id res chain seq x y z
N MET A 1 -73.57 30.54 1.12
CA MET A 1 -72.66 29.43 0.90
C MET A 1 -71.31 29.81 0.21
N LYS A 2 -70.75 31.00 0.44
CA LYS A 2 -69.48 31.46 -0.15
C LYS A 2 -68.42 31.96 0.87
N LYS A 3 -68.67 31.79 2.17
CA LYS A 3 -67.77 32.24 3.25
C LYS A 3 -67.12 31.09 4.09
N PHE A 4 -67.43 29.83 3.80
CA PHE A 4 -66.88 28.67 4.54
C PHE A 4 -65.77 27.96 3.79
N PHE A 5 -65.49 28.31 2.54
CA PHE A 5 -64.44 27.64 1.74
C PHE A 5 -63.04 28.31 1.80
N THR A 6 -62.98 29.51 2.38
CA THR A 6 -61.74 30.29 2.43
C THR A 6 -60.95 30.08 3.74
N LEU A 7 -61.56 29.48 4.75
CA LEU A 7 -60.91 29.26 6.05
C LEU A 7 -60.22 27.85 6.14
N THR A 8 -60.66 26.91 5.30
CA THR A 8 -60.09 25.54 5.31
C THR A 8 -58.81 25.39 4.49
N VAL A 9 -58.54 26.31 3.54
CA VAL A 9 -57.31 26.32 2.76
C VAL A 9 -56.18 27.06 3.50
N ALA A 10 -56.50 27.98 4.41
CA ALA A 10 -55.51 28.70 5.22
C ALA A 10 -54.96 27.88 6.40
N MET A 11 -55.68 26.85 6.88
CA MET A 11 -55.21 25.96 7.94
C MET A 11 -54.42 24.75 7.41
N LEU A 12 -54.38 24.48 6.09
CA LEU A 12 -53.53 23.43 5.50
C LEU A 12 -52.15 23.95 5.12
N LEU A 13 -51.86 25.24 5.22
CA LEU A 13 -50.56 25.85 4.90
C LEU A 13 -49.72 26.22 6.13
N ILE A 14 -50.23 26.01 7.35
CA ILE A 14 -49.47 26.28 8.59
C ILE A 14 -49.00 24.99 9.27
N GLY A 15 -49.29 23.84 8.70
CA GLY A 15 -48.88 22.51 9.19
C GLY A 15 -47.62 21.93 8.52
N ILE A 16 -46.92 22.71 7.69
CA ILE A 16 -45.56 22.37 7.29
C ILE A 16 -44.63 22.93 8.38
N GLY A 17 -44.78 22.37 9.57
CA GLY A 17 -43.77 22.45 10.62
C GLY A 17 -42.44 21.97 10.02
N THR A 18 -41.42 22.76 10.22
CA THR A 18 -40.03 22.45 10.02
C THR A 18 -39.79 20.96 10.27
N ILE A 19 -39.86 20.17 9.22
CA ILE A 19 -39.10 18.95 9.16
C ILE A 19 -37.67 19.46 9.26
N ASN A 20 -37.05 19.32 10.43
CA ASN A 20 -35.63 19.33 10.57
C ASN A 20 -35.18 18.25 9.60
N ALA A 21 -34.83 18.63 8.38
CA ALA A 21 -34.05 17.85 7.49
C ALA A 21 -32.76 17.59 8.30
N GLN A 22 -32.67 16.42 8.94
CA GLN A 22 -31.37 15.88 9.29
C GLN A 22 -30.60 15.96 8.00
N ASP A 23 -29.61 16.84 8.01
CA ASP A 23 -28.68 17.12 6.93
C ASP A 23 -27.89 15.81 6.65
N ASN A 24 -28.54 14.84 6.00
CA ASN A 24 -27.93 13.64 5.46
C ASN A 24 -27.26 14.02 4.14
N ASP A 25 -26.38 15.03 4.20
CA ASP A 25 -25.53 15.36 3.06
C ASP A 25 -24.68 14.15 2.71
N VAL A 26 -25.00 13.52 1.59
CA VAL A 26 -24.21 12.40 1.05
C VAL A 26 -22.82 12.92 0.75
N ILE A 27 -21.81 12.33 1.38
CA ILE A 27 -20.41 12.71 1.17
C ILE A 27 -20.04 12.47 -0.29
N GLY A 28 -19.52 13.50 -0.95
CA GLY A 28 -19.12 13.47 -2.36
C GLY A 28 -18.15 14.60 -2.71
N LYS A 29 -17.96 14.80 -4.01
CA LYS A 29 -17.07 15.84 -4.54
C LYS A 29 -17.53 17.23 -4.07
N GLN A 30 -16.59 17.97 -3.49
CA GLN A 30 -16.87 19.29 -2.92
C GLN A 30 -16.44 20.40 -3.88
N ASN A 31 -17.39 21.28 -4.25
CA ASN A 31 -17.13 22.47 -5.02
C ASN A 31 -16.94 23.66 -4.08
N ILE A 32 -15.78 23.77 -3.47
CA ILE A 32 -15.47 24.87 -2.55
C ILE A 32 -14.85 26.06 -3.29
N LYS A 33 -15.24 27.26 -2.86
CA LYS A 33 -14.55 28.51 -3.22
C LYS A 33 -13.60 28.88 -2.10
N LEU A 34 -12.31 28.87 -2.38
CA LEU A 34 -11.28 29.16 -1.38
C LEU A 34 -11.26 30.67 -1.07
N LYS A 35 -11.10 31.01 0.22
CA LYS A 35 -10.91 32.39 0.68
C LYS A 35 -9.46 32.87 0.53
N SER A 36 -8.55 31.97 0.32
CA SER A 36 -7.11 32.21 0.20
C SER A 36 -6.53 31.38 -0.93
N ARG A 37 -5.49 31.89 -1.58
CA ARG A 37 -4.68 31.12 -2.53
C ARG A 37 -3.66 30.19 -1.86
N MET A 38 -3.58 30.22 -0.54
CA MET A 38 -2.71 29.36 0.26
C MET A 38 -3.45 28.08 0.62
N MET A 39 -2.74 26.95 0.68
CA MET A 39 -3.29 25.69 1.16
C MET A 39 -3.82 25.85 2.58
N THR A 40 -5.03 25.38 2.82
CA THR A 40 -5.68 25.34 4.13
C THR A 40 -6.14 23.91 4.45
N PRO A 41 -6.38 23.56 5.72
CA PRO A 41 -6.93 22.25 6.07
C PRO A 41 -8.25 21.94 5.34
N GLU A 42 -9.11 22.94 5.16
CA GLU A 42 -10.39 22.78 4.45
C GLU A 42 -10.17 22.45 2.97
N ALA A 43 -9.22 23.12 2.30
CA ALA A 43 -8.85 22.82 0.93
C ALA A 43 -8.30 21.39 0.80
N LEU A 44 -7.45 20.97 1.74
CA LEU A 44 -6.88 19.63 1.76
C LEU A 44 -7.96 18.55 1.94
N TRP A 45 -8.89 18.75 2.87
CA TRP A 45 -9.97 17.80 3.14
C TRP A 45 -11.05 17.77 2.06
N ALA A 46 -11.19 18.82 1.29
CA ALA A 46 -12.11 18.88 0.16
C ALA A 46 -11.63 18.13 -1.09
N MET A 47 -10.34 17.80 -1.17
CA MET A 47 -9.78 17.07 -2.30
C MET A 47 -10.23 15.61 -2.31
N GLY A 48 -10.64 15.13 -3.49
CA GLY A 48 -10.85 13.72 -3.77
C GLY A 48 -9.52 12.97 -3.84
N ARG A 49 -9.52 11.72 -3.40
CA ARG A 49 -8.33 10.85 -3.37
C ARG A 49 -8.56 9.64 -4.23
N ILE A 50 -7.83 9.56 -5.34
CA ILE A 50 -7.89 8.42 -6.25
C ILE A 50 -7.24 7.23 -5.57
N GLY A 51 -7.95 6.09 -5.56
CA GLY A 51 -7.50 4.79 -5.06
C GLY A 51 -7.29 3.80 -6.20
N THR A 52 -7.98 2.64 -6.12
CA THR A 52 -7.93 1.57 -7.14
C THR A 52 -8.25 2.11 -8.53
N VAL A 53 -7.44 1.72 -9.52
CA VAL A 53 -7.58 2.11 -10.94
C VAL A 53 -7.41 0.86 -11.79
N GLU A 54 -8.31 0.60 -12.75
CA GLU A 54 -8.23 -0.56 -13.63
C GLU A 54 -8.69 -0.25 -15.05
N ALA A 55 -7.92 -0.71 -16.06
CA ALA A 55 -8.29 -0.61 -17.46
C ALA A 55 -9.27 -1.73 -17.86
N SER A 56 -10.28 -1.42 -18.67
CA SER A 56 -11.18 -2.44 -19.21
C SER A 56 -10.42 -3.49 -20.04
N PRO A 57 -10.94 -4.73 -20.14
CA PRO A 57 -10.30 -5.80 -20.92
C PRO A 57 -10.07 -5.46 -22.40
N ASP A 58 -10.89 -4.58 -22.97
CA ASP A 58 -10.75 -4.09 -24.35
C ASP A 58 -9.87 -2.81 -24.46
N GLY A 59 -9.34 -2.31 -23.35
CA GLY A 59 -8.45 -1.14 -23.26
C GLY A 59 -9.12 0.21 -23.59
N LYS A 60 -10.45 0.28 -23.67
CA LYS A 60 -11.17 1.49 -24.07
C LYS A 60 -11.61 2.37 -22.92
N GLN A 61 -11.81 1.80 -21.73
CA GLN A 61 -12.29 2.51 -20.56
C GLN A 61 -11.37 2.28 -19.37
N VAL A 62 -11.47 3.17 -18.39
CA VAL A 62 -10.79 3.07 -17.10
C VAL A 62 -11.83 3.26 -16.01
N VAL A 63 -11.96 2.28 -15.10
CA VAL A 63 -12.71 2.41 -13.87
C VAL A 63 -11.76 2.77 -12.74
N TYR A 64 -12.21 3.63 -11.81
CA TYR A 64 -11.40 4.02 -10.67
C TYR A 64 -12.22 4.42 -9.46
N GLN A 65 -11.60 4.34 -8.30
CA GLN A 65 -12.19 4.71 -7.02
C GLN A 65 -11.75 6.12 -6.61
N VAL A 66 -12.65 6.89 -6.01
CA VAL A 66 -12.34 8.18 -5.39
C VAL A 66 -12.89 8.25 -3.98
N GLY A 67 -12.04 8.58 -3.02
CA GLY A 67 -12.42 8.84 -1.63
C GLY A 67 -12.70 10.30 -1.37
N TYR A 68 -13.90 10.62 -0.87
CA TYR A 68 -14.29 11.94 -0.39
C TYR A 68 -14.48 11.96 1.12
N TYR A 69 -14.27 13.11 1.74
CA TYR A 69 -14.24 13.26 3.18
C TYR A 69 -15.17 14.38 3.65
N SER A 70 -15.77 14.18 4.81
CA SER A 70 -16.55 15.21 5.53
C SER A 70 -15.97 15.38 6.92
N VAL A 71 -15.29 16.49 7.17
CA VAL A 71 -14.79 16.85 8.50
C VAL A 71 -15.95 17.01 9.49
N LYS A 72 -17.06 17.63 9.04
CA LYS A 72 -18.27 17.83 9.85
C LYS A 72 -18.84 16.51 10.37
N GLN A 73 -18.88 15.47 9.52
CA GLN A 73 -19.42 14.15 9.87
C GLN A 73 -18.36 13.22 10.46
N ASN A 74 -17.06 13.59 10.39
CA ASN A 74 -15.91 12.72 10.70
C ASN A 74 -16.01 11.37 9.98
N LYS A 75 -16.34 11.40 8.70
CA LYS A 75 -16.57 10.22 7.84
C LYS A 75 -15.97 10.42 6.46
N SER A 76 -15.77 9.30 5.77
CA SER A 76 -15.44 9.26 4.35
C SER A 76 -16.45 8.40 3.59
N ARG A 77 -16.51 8.61 2.28
CA ARG A 77 -17.26 7.76 1.36
C ARG A 77 -16.41 7.54 0.12
N GLN A 78 -16.30 6.27 -0.28
CA GLN A 78 -15.66 5.86 -1.52
C GLN A 78 -16.72 5.77 -2.62
N VAL A 79 -16.38 6.27 -3.80
CA VAL A 79 -17.22 6.18 -4.99
C VAL A 79 -16.46 5.60 -6.16
N ILE A 80 -17.17 4.97 -7.07
CA ILE A 80 -16.63 4.43 -8.31
C ILE A 80 -16.92 5.43 -9.43
N CYS A 81 -15.89 5.74 -10.20
CA CYS A 81 -15.94 6.57 -11.39
C CYS A 81 -15.47 5.78 -12.61
N ILE A 82 -15.88 6.23 -13.79
CA ILE A 82 -15.45 5.66 -15.07
C ILE A 82 -15.16 6.78 -16.07
N MET A 83 -14.20 6.53 -16.96
CA MET A 83 -13.88 7.42 -18.09
C MET A 83 -13.41 6.57 -19.29
N ASN A 84 -13.38 7.18 -20.46
CA ASN A 84 -12.68 6.60 -21.61
C ASN A 84 -11.15 6.61 -21.37
N ALA A 85 -10.43 5.74 -22.04
CA ALA A 85 -8.97 5.62 -21.91
C ALA A 85 -8.19 6.89 -22.37
N ASP A 86 -8.86 7.86 -22.98
CA ASP A 86 -8.34 9.19 -23.32
C ASP A 86 -8.75 10.28 -22.32
N GLY A 87 -9.43 9.91 -21.22
CA GLY A 87 -9.91 10.82 -20.17
C GLY A 87 -11.27 11.46 -20.46
N THR A 88 -11.86 11.26 -21.63
CA THR A 88 -13.19 11.78 -21.96
C THR A 88 -14.31 11.00 -21.27
N ASN A 89 -15.53 11.54 -21.24
CA ASN A 89 -16.72 10.93 -20.62
C ASN A 89 -16.53 10.51 -19.14
N ASN A 90 -15.74 11.28 -18.41
CA ASN A 90 -15.51 11.03 -16.99
C ASN A 90 -16.80 11.28 -16.18
N ARG A 91 -17.25 10.24 -15.46
CA ARG A 91 -18.46 10.31 -14.64
C ARG A 91 -18.42 9.37 -13.45
N GLN A 92 -19.16 9.71 -12.40
CA GLN A 92 -19.39 8.84 -11.26
C GLN A 92 -20.45 7.78 -11.60
N LEU A 93 -20.19 6.52 -11.24
CA LEU A 93 -21.13 5.40 -11.34
C LEU A 93 -21.87 5.16 -10.01
N SER A 94 -21.23 5.40 -8.87
CA SER A 94 -21.82 5.22 -7.54
C SER A 94 -23.02 6.12 -7.32
N VAL A 95 -24.18 5.54 -7.01
CA VAL A 95 -25.44 6.26 -6.73
C VAL A 95 -25.89 6.10 -5.29
N SER A 96 -25.41 5.09 -4.56
CA SER A 96 -25.78 4.82 -3.17
C SER A 96 -25.04 5.77 -2.21
N SER A 97 -25.60 6.00 -0.99
CA SER A 97 -24.90 6.73 0.07
C SER A 97 -23.80 5.91 0.76
N LYS A 98 -23.75 4.60 0.51
CA LYS A 98 -22.70 3.71 1.04
C LYS A 98 -21.41 3.86 0.24
N SER A 99 -20.28 3.52 0.86
CA SER A 99 -19.02 3.35 0.15
C SER A 99 -19.09 2.16 -0.82
N GLU A 100 -18.50 2.35 -1.98
CA GLU A 100 -18.29 1.35 -3.01
C GLU A 100 -16.80 1.36 -3.35
N THR A 101 -16.13 0.19 -3.22
CA THR A 101 -14.66 0.07 -3.28
C THR A 101 -14.24 -1.05 -4.24
N ASP A 102 -12.97 -1.04 -4.59
CA ASP A 102 -12.26 -2.10 -5.32
C ASP A 102 -12.94 -2.50 -6.64
N PRO A 103 -13.23 -1.50 -7.51
CA PRO A 103 -13.84 -1.79 -8.80
C PRO A 103 -12.92 -2.65 -9.66
N THR A 104 -13.44 -3.74 -10.20
CA THR A 104 -12.73 -4.71 -11.02
C THR A 104 -13.57 -5.10 -12.22
N TRP A 105 -12.97 -5.14 -13.42
CA TRP A 105 -13.65 -5.59 -14.62
C TRP A 105 -13.83 -7.11 -14.64
N LEU A 106 -15.06 -7.57 -14.85
CA LEU A 106 -15.36 -8.98 -15.10
C LEU A 106 -15.28 -9.31 -16.60
N ASP A 107 -15.77 -8.40 -17.42
CA ASP A 107 -15.68 -8.39 -18.87
C ASP A 107 -15.65 -6.94 -19.39
N ALA A 108 -15.76 -6.71 -20.70
CA ALA A 108 -15.72 -5.37 -21.30
C ALA A 108 -16.91 -4.45 -20.92
N GLN A 109 -17.94 -4.98 -20.26
CA GLN A 109 -19.18 -4.26 -19.95
C GLN A 109 -19.56 -4.31 -18.47
N THR A 110 -19.02 -5.25 -17.71
CA THR A 110 -19.43 -5.58 -16.35
C THR A 110 -18.31 -5.29 -15.34
N ILE A 111 -18.65 -4.56 -14.30
CA ILE A 111 -17.74 -4.18 -13.21
C ILE A 111 -18.24 -4.83 -11.92
N ALA A 112 -17.34 -5.52 -11.19
CA ALA A 112 -17.57 -5.97 -9.83
C ALA A 112 -16.97 -4.96 -8.84
N PHE A 113 -17.52 -4.89 -7.61
CA PHE A 113 -17.06 -3.98 -6.56
C PHE A 113 -17.56 -4.44 -5.19
N ILE A 114 -16.99 -3.91 -4.11
CA ILE A 114 -17.45 -4.17 -2.75
C ILE A 114 -18.40 -3.05 -2.31
N SER A 115 -19.55 -3.42 -1.75
CA SER A 115 -20.48 -2.50 -1.07
C SER A 115 -21.11 -3.17 0.13
N GLY A 116 -20.98 -2.55 1.32
CA GLY A 116 -21.51 -3.09 2.56
C GLY A 116 -20.91 -4.43 2.97
N GLY A 117 -19.66 -4.72 2.58
CA GLY A 117 -18.96 -5.97 2.87
C GLY A 117 -19.41 -7.14 2.01
N GLU A 118 -20.06 -6.87 0.88
CA GLU A 118 -20.48 -7.88 -0.11
C GLU A 118 -19.98 -7.50 -1.50
N ILE A 119 -19.80 -8.49 -2.37
CA ILE A 119 -19.44 -8.29 -3.77
C ILE A 119 -20.71 -8.00 -4.56
N TRP A 120 -20.70 -6.91 -5.30
CA TRP A 120 -21.74 -6.45 -6.19
C TRP A 120 -21.22 -6.35 -7.61
N THR A 121 -22.14 -6.27 -8.56
CA THR A 121 -21.81 -5.94 -9.95
C THR A 121 -22.75 -4.88 -10.50
N MET A 122 -22.29 -4.19 -11.55
CA MET A 122 -23.04 -3.27 -12.38
C MET A 122 -22.49 -3.26 -13.80
N ASN A 123 -23.28 -2.80 -14.74
CA ASN A 123 -22.79 -2.47 -16.09
C ASN A 123 -21.87 -1.23 -16.04
N SER A 124 -21.03 -1.06 -17.07
CA SER A 124 -20.16 0.11 -17.21
C SER A 124 -20.92 1.44 -17.40
N ASP A 125 -22.23 1.39 -17.68
CA ASP A 125 -23.12 2.55 -17.67
C ASP A 125 -23.76 2.85 -16.30
N GLY A 126 -23.55 1.97 -15.31
CA GLY A 126 -24.07 2.07 -13.94
C GLY A 126 -25.40 1.33 -13.72
N THR A 127 -25.96 0.71 -14.75
CA THR A 127 -27.22 -0.07 -14.68
C THR A 127 -26.99 -1.50 -14.18
N ASN A 128 -28.06 -2.29 -14.05
CA ASN A 128 -28.03 -3.72 -13.69
C ASN A 128 -27.26 -4.05 -12.40
N ARG A 129 -27.42 -3.20 -11.38
CA ARG A 129 -26.75 -3.40 -10.07
C ARG A 129 -27.35 -4.59 -9.35
N ARG A 130 -26.52 -5.55 -8.96
CA ARG A 130 -26.94 -6.72 -8.19
C ARG A 130 -25.84 -7.25 -7.30
N GLN A 131 -26.23 -7.85 -6.19
CA GLN A 131 -25.31 -8.50 -5.25
C GLN A 131 -24.93 -9.89 -5.80
N LEU A 132 -23.64 -10.24 -5.73
CA LEU A 132 -23.09 -11.51 -6.18
C LEU A 132 -22.78 -12.46 -5.02
N SER A 133 -22.37 -11.95 -3.87
CA SER A 133 -21.98 -12.75 -2.70
C SER A 133 -22.98 -12.62 -1.56
N LYS A 134 -22.96 -13.61 -0.64
CA LYS A 134 -23.67 -13.62 0.64
C LYS A 134 -22.71 -14.11 1.71
N THR A 135 -22.02 -13.18 2.38
CA THR A 135 -20.96 -13.48 3.35
C THR A 135 -21.20 -12.82 4.71
N ASP A 136 -22.42 -12.37 4.96
CA ASP A 136 -22.79 -11.61 6.16
C ASP A 136 -21.96 -10.32 6.34
N GLY A 137 -21.59 -9.69 5.22
CA GLY A 137 -20.84 -8.44 5.20
C GLY A 137 -19.36 -8.57 5.54
N ASN A 138 -18.75 -9.73 5.28
CA ASN A 138 -17.38 -10.05 5.67
C ASN A 138 -16.40 -10.15 4.48
N VAL A 139 -16.64 -9.46 3.37
CA VAL A 139 -15.68 -9.37 2.24
C VAL A 139 -14.71 -8.21 2.49
N GLU A 140 -13.43 -8.54 2.61
CA GLU A 140 -12.32 -7.59 2.76
C GLU A 140 -11.58 -7.31 1.44
N GLY A 141 -11.68 -8.24 0.49
CA GLY A 141 -11.11 -8.16 -0.85
C GLY A 141 -11.55 -9.36 -1.69
N PHE A 142 -11.40 -9.25 -3.01
CA PHE A 142 -11.72 -10.35 -3.91
C PHE A 142 -10.88 -10.30 -5.19
N LYS A 143 -10.73 -11.46 -5.83
CA LYS A 143 -10.05 -11.58 -7.13
C LYS A 143 -10.62 -12.75 -7.94
N PHE A 144 -11.30 -12.46 -9.04
CA PHE A 144 -11.81 -13.50 -9.94
C PHE A 144 -10.68 -14.20 -10.70
N SER A 145 -10.85 -15.51 -10.96
CA SER A 145 -9.96 -16.25 -11.84
C SER A 145 -9.99 -15.69 -13.27
N PRO A 146 -8.92 -15.87 -14.07
CA PRO A 146 -8.91 -15.43 -15.47
C PRO A 146 -10.08 -15.97 -16.32
N ASP A 147 -10.50 -17.23 -16.09
CA ASP A 147 -11.64 -17.86 -16.77
C ASP A 147 -13.02 -17.48 -16.19
N ARG A 148 -13.04 -16.69 -15.08
CA ARG A 148 -14.25 -16.25 -14.38
C ARG A 148 -15.11 -17.38 -13.79
N GLN A 149 -14.56 -18.59 -13.65
CA GLN A 149 -15.28 -19.73 -13.04
C GLN A 149 -15.10 -19.82 -11.53
N GLN A 150 -14.15 -19.08 -10.98
CA GLN A 150 -13.85 -19.05 -9.55
C GLN A 150 -13.50 -17.63 -9.08
N VAL A 151 -13.60 -17.42 -7.77
CA VAL A 151 -13.21 -16.17 -7.11
C VAL A 151 -12.51 -16.47 -5.78
N ILE A 152 -11.40 -15.77 -5.52
CA ILE A 152 -10.81 -15.68 -4.20
C ILE A 152 -11.53 -14.55 -3.46
N ILE A 153 -11.95 -14.82 -2.22
CA ILE A 153 -12.56 -13.84 -1.33
C ILE A 153 -11.74 -13.80 -0.04
N ILE A 154 -11.26 -12.64 0.34
CA ILE A 154 -10.60 -12.44 1.63
C ILE A 154 -11.67 -12.21 2.69
N LYS A 155 -11.63 -13.01 3.75
CA LYS A 155 -12.56 -12.92 4.88
C LYS A 155 -11.82 -12.91 6.20
N SER A 156 -12.33 -12.15 7.16
CA SER A 156 -11.86 -12.21 8.54
C SER A 156 -12.35 -13.47 9.24
N MET A 157 -11.40 -14.19 9.84
CA MET A 157 -11.65 -15.37 10.69
C MET A 157 -11.40 -15.03 12.14
N SER A 158 -12.20 -15.55 13.06
CA SER A 158 -11.97 -15.34 14.48
C SER A 158 -10.63 -15.96 14.92
N PHE A 159 -9.75 -15.13 15.47
CA PHE A 159 -8.46 -15.54 16.02
C PHE A 159 -8.34 -15.02 17.45
N ASN A 160 -8.76 -15.80 18.43
CA ASN A 160 -8.98 -15.24 19.76
C ASN A 160 -8.37 -16.05 20.91
N LYS A 161 -7.31 -16.82 20.66
CA LYS A 161 -6.77 -17.70 21.72
C LYS A 161 -5.80 -16.99 22.66
N ILE A 162 -5.21 -15.88 22.25
CA ILE A 162 -4.12 -15.22 22.98
C ILE A 162 -4.55 -13.93 23.71
N ILE A 163 -5.67 -13.32 23.30
CA ILE A 163 -6.24 -12.17 24.00
C ILE A 163 -7.35 -12.65 24.92
N GLN A 164 -7.13 -12.56 26.23
CA GLN A 164 -8.09 -13.00 27.22
C GLN A 164 -9.05 -11.86 27.57
N LYS A 165 -10.33 -12.18 27.67
CA LYS A 165 -11.35 -11.26 28.18
C LYS A 165 -11.06 -10.89 29.63
N ASN A 166 -11.43 -9.66 30.02
CA ASN A 166 -11.44 -9.27 31.41
C ASN A 166 -12.49 -10.09 32.17
N PRO A 167 -12.26 -10.35 33.47
CA PRO A 167 -13.27 -10.98 34.33
C PRO A 167 -14.58 -10.14 34.29
N ASP A 168 -15.71 -10.83 34.43
CA ASP A 168 -17.05 -10.20 34.37
C ASP A 168 -17.29 -9.22 35.52
N ASP A 169 -16.57 -9.36 36.65
CA ASP A 169 -16.58 -8.43 37.78
C ASP A 169 -15.85 -7.11 37.53
N LEU A 170 -15.14 -7.00 36.40
CA LEU A 170 -14.42 -5.80 35.97
C LEU A 170 -14.92 -5.24 34.62
N PRO A 171 -16.22 -4.95 34.48
CA PRO A 171 -16.83 -4.63 33.18
C PRO A 171 -16.33 -3.29 32.58
N LYS A 172 -15.73 -2.42 33.38
CA LYS A 172 -15.14 -1.14 32.94
C LYS A 172 -13.64 -1.20 32.69
N ALA A 173 -12.99 -2.33 32.92
CA ALA A 173 -11.58 -2.48 32.69
C ALA A 173 -11.28 -2.44 31.17
N THR A 174 -10.33 -1.62 30.78
CA THR A 174 -9.90 -1.46 29.37
C THR A 174 -8.58 -2.20 29.07
N GLY A 175 -7.91 -2.68 30.12
CA GLY A 175 -6.70 -3.49 29.98
C GLY A 175 -6.99 -4.83 29.30
N ARG A 176 -6.03 -5.35 28.57
CA ARG A 176 -6.07 -6.68 27.95
C ARG A 176 -5.01 -7.57 28.56
N ARG A 177 -5.32 -8.81 28.82
CA ARG A 177 -4.35 -9.81 29.23
C ARG A 177 -4.03 -10.69 28.03
N VAL A 178 -2.76 -10.70 27.61
CA VAL A 178 -2.29 -11.46 26.45
C VAL A 178 -1.34 -12.55 26.90
N THR A 179 -1.34 -13.68 26.19
CA THR A 179 -0.55 -14.85 26.51
C THR A 179 0.53 -15.15 25.48
N ASP A 180 0.54 -14.41 24.37
CA ASP A 180 1.51 -14.56 23.28
C ASP A 180 1.74 -13.23 22.54
N LEU A 181 2.78 -13.14 21.70
CA LEU A 181 3.17 -11.90 21.04
C LEU A 181 2.41 -11.59 19.75
N MET A 182 1.72 -12.53 19.14
CA MET A 182 0.81 -12.27 18.02
C MET A 182 -0.52 -11.68 18.52
N TYR A 183 -0.45 -10.61 19.32
CA TYR A 183 -1.65 -10.01 19.90
C TYR A 183 -2.01 -8.66 19.31
N ARG A 184 -1.12 -8.07 18.53
CA ARG A 184 -1.28 -6.71 18.01
C ARG A 184 -0.60 -6.54 16.66
N HIS A 185 -1.34 -5.92 15.74
CA HIS A 185 -0.79 -5.29 14.56
C HIS A 185 -0.77 -3.79 14.81
N TRP A 186 0.35 -3.17 14.69
CA TRP A 186 0.60 -1.74 14.84
C TRP A 186 -0.35 -1.00 15.80
N ASP A 187 -1.57 -0.64 15.37
CA ASP A 187 -2.53 0.20 16.10
C ASP A 187 -3.75 -0.54 16.66
N HIS A 188 -3.93 -1.83 16.34
CA HIS A 188 -5.09 -2.61 16.77
C HIS A 188 -4.73 -4.00 17.31
N TYR A 189 -5.62 -4.56 18.13
CA TYR A 189 -5.49 -5.93 18.62
C TYR A 189 -5.88 -6.95 17.55
N VAL A 190 -5.16 -8.07 17.47
CA VAL A 190 -5.44 -9.18 16.56
C VAL A 190 -6.57 -10.03 17.17
N GLU A 191 -7.82 -9.64 16.91
CA GLU A 191 -9.02 -10.38 17.31
C GLU A 191 -9.50 -11.31 16.19
N SER A 192 -9.07 -11.06 14.97
CA SER A 192 -9.31 -11.86 13.76
C SER A 192 -8.08 -11.84 12.86
N ILE A 193 -7.94 -12.84 12.04
CA ILE A 193 -6.94 -12.93 10.96
C ILE A 193 -7.66 -13.07 9.61
N GLN A 194 -6.99 -12.68 8.54
CA GLN A 194 -7.56 -12.80 7.19
C GLN A 194 -7.15 -14.12 6.56
N HIS A 195 -8.13 -14.81 5.94
CA HIS A 195 -7.91 -16.00 5.13
C HIS A 195 -8.47 -15.81 3.71
N PRO A 196 -7.83 -16.38 2.68
CA PRO A 196 -8.36 -16.44 1.33
C PRO A 196 -9.30 -17.65 1.20
N PHE A 197 -10.53 -17.39 0.79
CA PHE A 197 -11.55 -18.40 0.50
C PHE A 197 -11.75 -18.52 -1.01
N LEU A 198 -11.84 -19.75 -1.50
CA LEU A 198 -12.14 -20.07 -2.88
C LEU A 198 -13.62 -20.43 -3.03
N ALA A 199 -14.32 -19.73 -3.90
CA ALA A 199 -15.71 -19.99 -4.25
C ALA A 199 -15.89 -20.21 -5.75
N SER A 200 -16.84 -21.06 -6.12
CA SER A 200 -17.26 -21.24 -7.52
C SER A 200 -18.12 -20.06 -7.98
N VAL A 201 -18.01 -19.74 -9.25
CA VAL A 201 -18.78 -18.70 -9.93
C VAL A 201 -19.62 -19.36 -11.00
N THR A 202 -20.92 -19.09 -11.00
CA THR A 202 -21.89 -19.62 -11.97
C THR A 202 -22.29 -18.57 -13.00
N ASP A 203 -23.21 -18.91 -13.90
CA ASP A 203 -23.73 -18.01 -14.93
C ASP A 203 -24.18 -16.67 -14.35
N GLY A 204 -23.80 -15.61 -15.05
CA GLY A 204 -24.06 -14.27 -14.61
C GLY A 204 -23.22 -13.83 -13.40
N PHE A 205 -22.08 -14.46 -13.14
CA PHE A 205 -21.14 -14.17 -12.05
C PHE A 205 -21.69 -14.38 -10.63
N ALA A 206 -22.74 -15.19 -10.45
CA ALA A 206 -23.24 -15.50 -9.12
C ALA A 206 -22.21 -16.37 -8.36
N ILE A 207 -21.91 -15.95 -7.11
CA ILE A 207 -20.89 -16.58 -6.28
C ILE A 207 -21.57 -17.60 -5.35
N SER A 208 -21.01 -18.82 -5.31
CA SER A 208 -21.46 -19.86 -4.38
C SER A 208 -21.23 -19.44 -2.92
N SER A 209 -22.18 -19.78 -2.05
CA SER A 209 -21.99 -19.66 -0.60
C SER A 209 -21.10 -20.75 -0.02
N ASP A 210 -20.91 -21.85 -0.76
CA ASP A 210 -19.98 -22.92 -0.39
C ASP A 210 -18.56 -22.50 -0.81
N MET A 211 -17.68 -22.32 0.20
CA MET A 211 -16.35 -21.77 0.03
C MET A 211 -15.31 -22.67 0.70
N THR A 212 -14.18 -22.86 0.04
CA THR A 212 -13.02 -23.57 0.59
C THR A 212 -12.02 -22.58 1.17
N ASP A 213 -11.70 -22.70 2.44
CA ASP A 213 -10.61 -21.95 3.08
C ASP A 213 -9.27 -22.53 2.59
N ILE A 214 -8.43 -21.73 1.94
CA ILE A 214 -7.10 -22.15 1.44
C ILE A 214 -6.12 -22.39 2.60
N LEU A 215 -6.33 -21.74 3.75
CA LEU A 215 -5.53 -21.87 4.97
C LEU A 215 -6.26 -22.64 6.08
N GLU A 216 -7.19 -23.52 5.73
CA GLU A 216 -8.01 -24.24 6.70
C GLU A 216 -7.16 -24.90 7.80
N GLY A 217 -7.47 -24.57 9.06
CA GLY A 217 -6.75 -25.07 10.24
C GLY A 217 -5.40 -24.41 10.52
N GLU A 218 -4.93 -23.51 9.67
CA GLU A 218 -3.68 -22.77 9.89
C GLU A 218 -3.92 -21.48 10.69
N PRO A 219 -3.04 -21.15 11.66
CA PRO A 219 -3.17 -19.94 12.46
C PRO A 219 -2.44 -18.75 11.81
N TYR A 220 -2.30 -18.73 10.51
CA TYR A 220 -1.55 -17.72 9.76
C TYR A 220 -2.49 -16.85 8.96
N GLU A 221 -2.09 -15.62 8.69
CA GLU A 221 -2.89 -14.68 7.93
C GLU A 221 -2.40 -14.52 6.48
N CYS A 222 -3.34 -14.37 5.59
CA CYS A 222 -3.11 -13.99 4.20
C CYS A 222 -4.36 -13.22 3.69
N PRO A 223 -4.23 -11.96 3.27
CA PRO A 223 -3.02 -11.12 3.24
C PRO A 223 -2.39 -10.86 4.61
N MET A 224 -1.10 -10.51 4.62
CA MET A 224 -0.38 -10.21 5.85
C MET A 224 -0.67 -8.79 6.34
N GLU A 225 -1.24 -8.67 7.53
CA GLU A 225 -1.40 -7.38 8.19
C GLU A 225 -0.04 -6.86 8.74
N PRO A 226 0.14 -5.51 8.90
CA PRO A 226 -0.88 -4.47 8.72
C PRO A 226 -0.94 -3.86 7.32
N PHE A 227 -0.08 -4.23 6.37
CA PHE A 227 0.09 -3.54 5.09
C PHE A 227 -0.30 -4.37 3.86
N GLY A 228 -0.50 -5.67 4.00
CA GLY A 228 -0.88 -6.55 2.91
C GLY A 228 -2.34 -6.43 2.51
N GLY A 229 -2.62 -6.63 1.23
CA GLY A 229 -3.94 -6.64 0.63
C GLY A 229 -4.07 -7.71 -0.46
N ILE A 230 -5.06 -7.54 -1.32
CA ILE A 230 -5.37 -8.50 -2.40
C ILE A 230 -4.22 -8.66 -3.43
N GLU A 231 -3.27 -7.71 -3.47
CA GLU A 231 -2.04 -7.78 -4.28
C GLU A 231 -1.12 -8.92 -3.86
N GLN A 232 -1.26 -9.41 -2.63
CA GLN A 232 -0.49 -10.56 -2.12
C GLN A 232 -0.97 -11.91 -2.64
N LEU A 233 -2.02 -11.93 -3.49
CA LEU A 233 -2.54 -13.14 -4.14
C LEU A 233 -2.55 -12.96 -5.66
N ALA A 234 -2.19 -13.99 -6.38
CA ALA A 234 -2.19 -14.00 -7.84
C ALA A 234 -2.72 -15.33 -8.40
N TRP A 235 -3.61 -15.24 -9.39
CA TRP A 235 -4.04 -16.37 -10.19
C TRP A 235 -3.01 -16.73 -11.26
N SER A 236 -2.81 -18.01 -11.51
CA SER A 236 -2.13 -18.44 -12.73
C SER A 236 -3.02 -18.15 -13.96
N PRO A 237 -2.42 -17.85 -15.13
CA PRO A 237 -3.20 -17.55 -16.34
C PRO A 237 -4.17 -18.65 -16.77
N ASP A 238 -3.89 -19.91 -16.42
CA ASP A 238 -4.73 -21.08 -16.71
C ASP A 238 -5.79 -21.34 -15.61
N SER A 239 -5.91 -20.46 -14.62
CA SER A 239 -6.87 -20.54 -13.50
C SER A 239 -6.73 -21.79 -12.60
N LYS A 240 -5.59 -22.52 -12.66
CA LYS A 240 -5.40 -23.77 -11.90
C LYS A 240 -4.62 -23.60 -10.61
N ASN A 241 -3.91 -22.49 -10.45
CA ASN A 241 -3.07 -22.26 -9.28
C ASN A 241 -3.26 -20.84 -8.74
N ILE A 242 -3.03 -20.71 -7.44
CA ILE A 242 -3.01 -19.44 -6.73
C ILE A 242 -1.63 -19.30 -6.08
N ALA A 243 -0.88 -18.25 -6.43
CA ALA A 243 0.31 -17.85 -5.67
C ALA A 243 -0.10 -16.85 -4.60
N TYR A 244 0.39 -17.03 -3.38
CA TYR A 244 0.07 -16.12 -2.28
C TYR A 244 1.25 -15.90 -1.35
N THR A 245 1.29 -14.73 -0.72
CA THR A 245 2.26 -14.37 0.31
C THR A 245 1.75 -14.78 1.68
N CYS A 246 2.58 -15.43 2.49
CA CYS A 246 2.23 -15.73 3.88
C CYS A 246 3.48 -15.83 4.75
N ARG A 247 3.40 -15.30 5.98
CA ARG A 247 4.40 -15.49 7.02
C ARG A 247 3.93 -16.57 7.99
N LYS A 248 4.30 -17.82 7.73
CA LYS A 248 3.89 -18.97 8.56
C LYS A 248 4.69 -19.06 9.85
N LYS A 249 4.49 -18.07 10.73
CA LYS A 249 5.12 -17.95 12.05
C LYS A 249 4.09 -17.62 13.13
N THR A 250 4.37 -17.98 14.37
CA THR A 250 3.52 -17.69 15.54
C THR A 250 4.37 -17.24 16.72
N GLY A 251 3.74 -16.68 17.74
CA GLY A 251 4.38 -16.33 19.00
C GLY A 251 5.52 -15.32 18.84
N THR A 252 6.62 -15.57 19.52
CA THR A 252 7.82 -14.72 19.47
C THR A 252 8.38 -14.61 18.06
N GLN A 253 8.33 -15.67 17.25
CA GLN A 253 8.82 -15.65 15.88
C GLN A 253 8.01 -14.70 15.00
N TYR A 254 6.69 -14.63 15.19
CA TYR A 254 5.84 -13.67 14.50
C TYR A 254 6.25 -12.22 14.77
N ALA A 255 6.62 -11.92 16.03
CA ALA A 255 6.94 -10.58 16.46
C ALA A 255 8.31 -10.06 15.98
N ILE A 256 9.27 -10.96 15.69
CA ILE A 256 10.66 -10.59 15.37
C ILE A 256 11.09 -10.90 13.95
N SER A 257 10.38 -11.80 13.25
CA SER A 257 10.76 -12.27 11.92
C SER A 257 9.98 -11.54 10.84
N THR A 258 10.68 -11.15 9.78
CA THR A 258 10.09 -10.63 8.55
C THR A 258 9.97 -11.70 7.46
N ASP A 259 10.39 -12.94 7.76
CA ASP A 259 10.48 -14.06 6.83
C ASP A 259 9.09 -14.52 6.36
N SER A 260 8.60 -13.91 5.30
CA SER A 260 7.43 -14.34 4.52
C SER A 260 7.86 -15.05 3.26
N ASP A 261 7.05 -15.98 2.81
CA ASP A 261 7.31 -16.80 1.63
C ASP A 261 6.18 -16.69 0.60
N ILE A 262 6.49 -17.03 -0.63
CA ILE A 262 5.50 -17.24 -1.68
C ILE A 262 5.11 -18.72 -1.70
N TYR A 263 3.83 -18.96 -1.51
CA TYR A 263 3.23 -20.29 -1.60
C TYR A 263 2.45 -20.44 -2.90
N LEU A 264 2.47 -21.63 -3.45
CA LEU A 264 1.69 -21.99 -4.64
C LEU A 264 0.68 -23.08 -4.27
N TYR A 265 -0.59 -22.73 -4.28
CA TYR A 265 -1.72 -23.63 -4.05
C TYR A 265 -2.27 -24.13 -5.37
N ASN A 266 -2.38 -25.45 -5.54
CA ASN A 266 -3.03 -26.06 -6.69
C ASN A 266 -4.50 -26.36 -6.36
N ILE A 267 -5.42 -25.86 -7.18
CA ILE A 267 -6.85 -25.95 -6.93
C ILE A 267 -7.38 -27.39 -7.06
N GLY A 268 -6.84 -28.13 -8.03
CA GLY A 268 -7.29 -29.51 -8.31
C GLY A 268 -6.85 -30.52 -7.25
N THR A 269 -5.58 -30.42 -6.80
CA THR A 269 -5.02 -31.35 -5.79
C THR A 269 -5.17 -30.84 -4.37
N ARG A 270 -5.46 -29.53 -4.18
CA ARG A 270 -5.45 -28.82 -2.89
C ARG A 270 -4.10 -28.83 -2.18
N GLU A 271 -3.03 -29.09 -2.89
CA GLU A 271 -1.67 -29.10 -2.37
C GLU A 271 -1.05 -27.71 -2.41
N THR A 272 -0.31 -27.37 -1.35
CA THR A 272 0.45 -26.14 -1.27
C THR A 272 1.94 -26.44 -1.23
N ARG A 273 2.74 -25.73 -2.01
CA ARG A 273 4.21 -25.77 -1.94
C ARG A 273 4.80 -24.40 -1.70
N ASN A 274 5.88 -24.34 -0.93
CA ASN A 274 6.69 -23.15 -0.72
C ASN A 274 7.64 -22.97 -1.90
N LEU A 275 7.65 -21.79 -2.56
CA LEU A 275 8.54 -21.49 -3.67
C LEU A 275 9.88 -20.87 -3.23
N CYS A 276 9.92 -20.32 -2.01
CA CYS A 276 11.10 -19.65 -1.48
C CYS A 276 12.09 -20.61 -0.84
N LYS A 277 11.61 -21.73 -0.30
CA LYS A 277 12.39 -22.71 0.46
C LYS A 277 12.19 -24.12 -0.08
N PRO A 278 13.25 -24.96 -0.06
CA PRO A 278 13.11 -26.37 -0.42
C PRO A 278 12.24 -27.12 0.62
N ALA A 279 11.61 -28.22 0.20
CA ALA A 279 10.69 -28.98 1.05
C ALA A 279 11.33 -29.53 2.35
N ASN A 280 12.65 -29.79 2.33
CA ASN A 280 13.41 -30.26 3.48
C ASN A 280 14.05 -29.15 4.32
N TYR A 281 13.70 -27.89 4.05
CA TYR A 281 14.23 -26.76 4.81
C TYR A 281 13.71 -26.80 6.25
N THR A 282 14.64 -26.74 7.18
CA THR A 282 14.34 -26.57 8.60
C THR A 282 14.98 -25.25 9.05
N ALA A 283 14.15 -24.32 9.52
CA ALA A 283 14.65 -23.07 10.06
C ALA A 283 15.63 -23.35 11.21
N PRO A 284 16.81 -22.71 11.23
CA PRO A 284 17.72 -22.85 12.36
C PRO A 284 17.03 -22.39 13.64
N LYS A 285 17.35 -23.07 14.75
CA LYS A 285 16.87 -22.64 16.07
C LYS A 285 17.44 -21.26 16.35
N VAL A 286 16.59 -20.26 16.44
CA VAL A 286 17.00 -18.91 16.82
C VAL A 286 17.53 -18.96 18.25
N ASN A 287 18.78 -18.56 18.43
CA ASN A 287 19.32 -18.34 19.77
C ASN A 287 18.84 -16.94 20.23
N PRO A 288 17.98 -16.82 21.23
CA PRO A 288 17.46 -15.53 21.68
C PRO A 288 18.54 -14.56 22.21
N SER A 289 19.77 -15.04 22.44
CA SER A 289 20.92 -14.21 22.82
C SER A 289 21.69 -13.63 21.63
N HIS A 290 21.38 -14.04 20.38
CA HIS A 290 22.00 -13.47 19.20
C HIS A 290 21.22 -12.25 18.74
N THR A 291 21.94 -11.19 18.45
CA THR A 291 21.36 -10.00 17.81
C THR A 291 20.87 -10.38 16.41
N LEU A 292 19.87 -9.68 15.88
CA LEU A 292 19.39 -9.88 14.51
C LEU A 292 20.52 -9.79 13.46
N ALA A 293 21.60 -9.07 13.77
CA ALA A 293 22.81 -8.98 12.93
C ALA A 293 23.54 -10.31 12.71
N ASP A 294 23.40 -11.26 13.63
CA ASP A 294 24.04 -12.59 13.53
C ASP A 294 23.19 -13.61 12.75
N GLN A 295 21.96 -13.25 12.40
CA GLN A 295 21.12 -14.04 11.50
C GLN A 295 21.58 -13.74 10.07
N SER A 296 22.63 -14.45 9.65
CA SER A 296 23.36 -14.15 8.42
C SER A 296 22.48 -14.26 7.17
N VAL A 297 22.65 -13.28 6.32
CA VAL A 297 22.40 -13.31 4.88
C VAL A 297 22.95 -14.62 4.33
N ASN A 298 22.16 -15.48 3.74
CA ASN A 298 22.54 -16.79 3.21
C ASN A 298 22.54 -17.93 4.25
N GLN A 299 21.38 -18.17 4.85
CA GLN A 299 21.14 -19.50 5.39
C GLN A 299 21.23 -20.52 4.25
N LYS A 300 21.91 -21.62 4.51
CA LYS A 300 21.99 -22.72 3.54
C LYS A 300 21.01 -23.81 3.96
N SER A 301 20.28 -24.35 2.99
CA SER A 301 19.54 -25.60 3.17
C SER A 301 20.50 -26.77 3.41
N ALA A 302 19.97 -27.92 3.81
CA ALA A 302 20.76 -29.14 4.08
C ALA A 302 21.62 -29.59 2.86
N ASP A 303 21.20 -29.25 1.66
CA ASP A 303 21.93 -29.49 0.40
C ASP A 303 22.89 -28.36 0.01
N GLY A 304 23.08 -27.35 0.87
CA GLY A 304 24.00 -26.24 0.67
C GLY A 304 23.50 -25.10 -0.22
N GLN A 305 22.21 -25.14 -0.66
CA GLN A 305 21.62 -24.05 -1.44
C GLN A 305 21.34 -22.83 -0.55
N SER A 306 21.52 -21.63 -1.11
CA SER A 306 21.18 -20.38 -0.45
C SER A 306 19.66 -20.24 -0.33
N VAL A 307 19.15 -19.95 0.87
CA VAL A 307 17.74 -19.76 1.16
C VAL A 307 17.51 -18.31 1.55
N ASN A 308 16.56 -17.66 0.88
CA ASN A 308 16.10 -16.32 1.27
C ASN A 308 15.26 -16.43 2.55
N VAL A 309 15.50 -15.53 3.50
CA VAL A 309 14.84 -15.52 4.83
C VAL A 309 14.28 -14.14 5.18
N GLY A 310 14.29 -13.21 4.24
CA GLY A 310 13.64 -11.92 4.38
C GLY A 310 12.21 -11.92 3.83
N TYR A 311 11.66 -10.74 3.60
CA TYR A 311 10.37 -10.62 2.93
C TYR A 311 10.41 -11.17 1.51
N ASP A 312 9.44 -12.03 1.17
CA ASP A 312 9.04 -12.38 -0.17
C ASP A 312 7.54 -12.07 -0.30
N GLN A 313 7.13 -11.16 -1.21
CA GLN A 313 5.75 -10.66 -1.25
C GLN A 313 5.29 -10.23 -2.65
N ASN A 314 3.97 -10.07 -2.82
CA ASN A 314 3.31 -9.56 -4.02
C ASN A 314 3.64 -10.37 -5.30
N PRO A 315 3.32 -11.67 -5.33
CA PRO A 315 3.60 -12.53 -6.47
C PRO A 315 2.76 -12.14 -7.69
N GLN A 316 3.35 -12.24 -8.88
CA GLN A 316 2.64 -12.09 -10.16
C GLN A 316 3.13 -13.15 -11.15
N PHE A 317 2.20 -13.87 -11.78
CA PHE A 317 2.53 -14.77 -12.88
C PHE A 317 2.86 -14.00 -14.15
N SER A 318 3.80 -14.52 -14.93
CA SER A 318 4.00 -14.07 -16.31
C SER A 318 2.76 -14.39 -17.16
N PRO A 319 2.47 -13.63 -18.23
CA PRO A 319 1.30 -13.88 -19.08
C PRO A 319 1.28 -15.29 -19.72
N ASP A 320 2.44 -15.90 -19.97
CA ASP A 320 2.58 -17.26 -20.51
C ASP A 320 2.55 -18.36 -19.43
N GLY A 321 2.42 -17.97 -18.15
CA GLY A 321 2.35 -18.89 -17.02
C GLY A 321 3.63 -19.66 -16.70
N LYS A 322 4.78 -19.30 -17.29
CA LYS A 322 6.04 -20.03 -17.07
C LYS A 322 6.85 -19.52 -15.88
N TYR A 323 6.60 -18.27 -15.47
CA TYR A 323 7.36 -17.59 -14.44
C TYR A 323 6.43 -16.99 -13.40
N ILE A 324 6.96 -16.81 -12.19
CA ILE A 324 6.37 -15.97 -11.15
C ILE A 324 7.43 -14.96 -10.74
N ALA A 325 7.09 -13.67 -10.70
CA ALA A 325 7.94 -12.65 -10.11
C ALA A 325 7.36 -12.17 -8.80
N TRP A 326 8.23 -11.76 -7.85
CA TRP A 326 7.84 -11.17 -6.58
C TRP A 326 8.90 -10.23 -6.03
N GLN A 327 8.53 -9.38 -5.09
CA GLN A 327 9.44 -8.52 -4.36
C GLN A 327 10.12 -9.31 -3.23
N SER A 328 11.43 -9.13 -3.04
CA SER A 328 12.24 -9.98 -2.17
C SER A 328 13.34 -9.20 -1.45
N MET A 329 13.31 -9.21 -0.12
CA MET A 329 14.41 -8.76 0.74
C MET A 329 15.25 -9.95 1.19
N ALA A 330 16.52 -9.72 1.56
CA ALA A 330 17.47 -10.81 1.79
C ALA A 330 17.50 -11.32 3.23
N ARG A 331 17.31 -10.44 4.23
CA ARG A 331 17.58 -10.73 5.64
C ARG A 331 16.32 -10.75 6.48
N ASP A 332 16.24 -11.70 7.40
CA ASP A 332 15.19 -11.75 8.40
C ASP A 332 15.34 -10.62 9.43
N GLY A 333 14.24 -9.94 9.76
CA GLY A 333 14.19 -8.84 10.71
C GLY A 333 14.72 -7.49 10.21
N TYR A 334 15.07 -7.37 8.93
CA TYR A 334 15.60 -6.14 8.32
C TYR A 334 14.66 -5.56 7.27
N GLU A 335 13.75 -4.70 7.69
CA GLU A 335 12.85 -3.97 6.78
C GLU A 335 13.57 -2.91 5.93
N ALA A 336 14.82 -2.59 6.28
CA ALA A 336 15.69 -1.67 5.52
C ALA A 336 16.57 -2.36 4.47
N ASP A 337 16.38 -3.64 4.23
CA ASP A 337 17.05 -4.33 3.13
C ASP A 337 16.53 -3.88 1.78
N LEU A 338 17.39 -4.02 0.77
CA LEU A 338 17.02 -3.73 -0.62
C LEU A 338 15.86 -4.63 -1.06
N ASN A 339 14.75 -4.01 -1.45
CA ASN A 339 13.57 -4.69 -1.97
C ASN A 339 13.79 -5.03 -3.46
N ARG A 340 14.35 -6.21 -3.71
CA ARG A 340 14.72 -6.70 -5.05
C ARG A 340 13.52 -7.34 -5.74
N LEU A 341 13.61 -7.49 -7.05
CA LEU A 341 12.70 -8.32 -7.82
C LEU A 341 13.30 -9.70 -8.05
N CYS A 342 12.61 -10.75 -7.62
CA CYS A 342 12.93 -12.16 -7.87
C CYS A 342 12.04 -12.68 -9.00
N ILE A 343 12.63 -13.42 -9.95
CA ILE A 343 11.92 -14.14 -11.02
C ILE A 343 12.18 -15.64 -10.83
N TYR A 344 11.10 -16.39 -10.62
CA TYR A 344 11.08 -17.83 -10.41
C TYR A 344 10.61 -18.56 -11.66
N THR A 345 11.34 -19.57 -12.10
CA THR A 345 10.95 -20.44 -13.21
C THR A 345 10.16 -21.64 -12.68
N LEU A 346 8.91 -21.80 -13.13
CA LEU A 346 8.03 -22.86 -12.62
C LEU A 346 8.49 -24.27 -13.03
N ALA A 347 9.17 -24.41 -14.18
CA ALA A 347 9.58 -25.68 -14.71
C ALA A 347 10.70 -26.37 -13.91
N ASP A 348 11.64 -25.61 -13.39
CA ASP A 348 12.85 -26.13 -12.72
C ASP A 348 13.13 -25.56 -11.34
N GLY A 349 12.31 -24.62 -10.88
CA GLY A 349 12.47 -23.99 -9.57
C GLY A 349 13.62 -22.98 -9.47
N SER A 350 14.26 -22.64 -10.59
CA SER A 350 15.36 -21.68 -10.59
C SER A 350 14.90 -20.27 -10.26
N LYS A 351 15.73 -19.53 -9.51
CA LYS A 351 15.50 -18.14 -9.11
C LYS A 351 16.54 -17.23 -9.71
N ARG A 352 16.10 -16.07 -10.20
CA ARG A 352 16.96 -14.99 -10.66
C ARG A 352 16.55 -13.69 -9.99
N TYR A 353 17.46 -13.07 -9.29
CA TYR A 353 17.30 -11.73 -8.74
C TYR A 353 17.74 -10.68 -9.76
N VAL A 354 16.92 -9.63 -9.90
CA VAL A 354 17.24 -8.50 -10.77
C VAL A 354 18.34 -7.68 -10.12
N ASP A 355 19.44 -7.45 -10.86
CA ASP A 355 20.53 -6.57 -10.42
C ASP A 355 20.10 -5.10 -10.65
N TRP A 356 19.52 -4.51 -9.62
CA TRP A 356 19.09 -3.13 -9.58
C TRP A 356 19.54 -2.48 -8.27
N LYS A 357 19.90 -1.21 -8.33
CA LYS A 357 20.58 -0.47 -7.25
C LYS A 357 19.64 0.13 -6.19
N SER A 358 18.33 0.04 -6.36
CA SER A 358 17.35 0.64 -5.48
C SER A 358 16.13 -0.25 -5.33
N ASP A 359 15.22 0.10 -4.40
CA ASP A 359 14.01 -0.65 -4.12
C ASP A 359 13.07 -0.70 -5.32
N VAL A 360 12.43 -1.84 -5.53
CA VAL A 360 11.33 -2.02 -6.47
C VAL A 360 10.02 -1.86 -5.71
N GLU A 361 9.31 -0.76 -5.97
CA GLU A 361 8.06 -0.41 -5.27
C GLU A 361 6.84 -1.13 -5.84
N ALA A 362 6.79 -1.29 -7.15
CA ALA A 362 5.76 -2.02 -7.88
C ALA A 362 6.31 -2.52 -9.21
N PHE A 363 5.68 -3.53 -9.77
CA PHE A 363 6.06 -4.05 -11.09
C PHE A 363 4.85 -4.63 -11.82
N CYS A 364 4.95 -4.77 -13.14
CA CYS A 364 4.04 -5.58 -13.95
C CYS A 364 4.79 -6.23 -15.12
N TRP A 365 4.31 -7.38 -15.56
CA TRP A 365 4.85 -8.06 -16.74
C TRP A 365 4.52 -7.28 -18.01
N ALA A 366 5.48 -7.25 -18.94
CA ALA A 366 5.22 -6.79 -20.30
C ALA A 366 4.36 -7.82 -21.05
N PRO A 367 3.69 -7.44 -22.15
CA PRO A 367 2.94 -8.38 -22.98
C PRO A 367 3.85 -9.53 -23.48
N GLU A 368 3.35 -10.75 -23.53
CA GLU A 368 4.09 -11.93 -23.99
C GLU A 368 4.76 -11.75 -25.38
N LYS A 369 4.12 -10.98 -26.25
CA LYS A 369 4.63 -10.70 -27.59
C LYS A 369 5.76 -9.67 -27.62
N ASP A 370 6.01 -8.97 -26.53
CA ASP A 370 7.11 -8.01 -26.45
C ASP A 370 8.44 -8.72 -26.22
N LYS A 371 9.25 -8.80 -27.27
CA LYS A 371 10.58 -9.40 -27.19
C LYS A 371 11.66 -8.46 -26.64
N GLN A 372 11.35 -7.17 -26.44
CA GLN A 372 12.29 -6.14 -26.02
C GLN A 372 12.18 -5.84 -24.52
N VAL A 373 11.02 -5.99 -23.94
CA VAL A 373 10.74 -5.74 -22.51
C VAL A 373 10.15 -6.98 -21.87
N THR A 374 10.62 -7.29 -20.68
CA THR A 374 10.11 -8.39 -19.85
C THR A 374 9.19 -7.87 -18.76
N LEU A 375 9.63 -6.79 -18.10
CA LEU A 375 8.95 -6.20 -16.95
C LEU A 375 9.02 -4.68 -17.03
N TYR A 376 7.97 -4.03 -16.53
CA TYR A 376 7.97 -2.64 -16.12
C TYR A 376 7.96 -2.58 -14.60
N PHE A 377 8.66 -1.62 -14.02
CA PHE A 377 8.69 -1.46 -12.56
C PHE A 377 8.85 0.00 -12.14
N LEU A 378 8.44 0.28 -10.92
CA LEU A 378 8.64 1.56 -10.24
C LEU A 378 9.79 1.41 -9.26
N SER A 379 10.64 2.43 -9.19
CA SER A 379 11.77 2.44 -8.26
C SER A 379 12.10 3.86 -7.83
N VAL A 380 12.42 4.02 -6.55
CA VAL A 380 12.81 5.30 -5.97
C VAL A 380 14.31 5.51 -6.18
N TRP A 381 14.65 6.66 -6.76
CA TRP A 381 16.02 7.11 -6.88
C TRP A 381 16.10 8.62 -6.69
N HIS A 382 16.98 9.06 -5.80
CA HIS A 382 17.14 10.48 -5.44
C HIS A 382 15.83 11.18 -5.04
N GLY A 383 15.01 10.49 -4.22
CA GLY A 383 13.77 11.03 -3.69
C GLY A 383 12.64 11.19 -4.72
N CYS A 384 12.71 10.52 -5.85
CA CYS A 384 11.65 10.46 -6.86
C CYS A 384 11.40 9.01 -7.25
N CYS A 385 10.13 8.58 -7.28
CA CYS A 385 9.76 7.27 -7.76
C CYS A 385 9.46 7.32 -9.25
N ASN A 386 10.33 6.74 -10.07
CA ASN A 386 10.23 6.76 -11.52
C ASN A 386 9.96 5.36 -12.11
N MET A 387 9.51 5.35 -13.36
CA MET A 387 9.19 4.13 -14.11
C MET A 387 10.38 3.66 -14.93
N TYR A 388 10.60 2.36 -14.89
CA TYR A 388 11.69 1.66 -15.61
C TYR A 388 11.12 0.48 -16.39
N SER A 389 11.85 0.06 -17.42
CA SER A 389 11.64 -1.21 -18.12
C SER A 389 12.90 -2.08 -18.03
N MET A 390 12.72 -3.38 -18.04
CA MET A 390 13.81 -4.36 -18.04
C MET A 390 13.55 -5.44 -19.08
N ASN A 391 14.61 -5.90 -19.75
CA ASN A 391 14.55 -7.04 -20.66
C ASN A 391 15.06 -8.35 -19.99
N TRP A 392 14.96 -9.49 -20.71
CA TRP A 392 15.41 -10.79 -20.19
C TRP A 392 16.90 -10.87 -19.87
N LYS A 393 17.73 -9.99 -20.43
CA LYS A 393 19.16 -9.90 -20.10
C LYS A 393 19.43 -9.16 -18.80
N GLY A 394 18.42 -8.49 -18.23
CA GLY A 394 18.54 -7.64 -17.05
C GLY A 394 18.95 -6.20 -17.38
N GLU A 395 18.95 -5.81 -18.66
CA GLU A 395 19.24 -4.44 -19.08
C GLU A 395 18.05 -3.54 -18.72
N VAL A 396 18.30 -2.52 -17.91
CA VAL A 396 17.28 -1.60 -17.40
C VAL A 396 17.34 -0.28 -18.17
N LYS A 397 16.15 0.25 -18.54
CA LYS A 397 15.98 1.55 -19.16
C LYS A 397 14.99 2.38 -18.34
N GLN A 398 15.35 3.61 -18.00
CA GLN A 398 14.47 4.59 -17.39
C GLN A 398 13.46 5.11 -18.43
N LEU A 399 12.18 5.16 -18.06
CA LEU A 399 11.09 5.60 -18.93
C LEU A 399 10.58 6.99 -18.56
N THR A 400 10.62 7.36 -17.29
CA THR A 400 10.22 8.68 -16.79
C THR A 400 11.34 9.30 -15.98
N GLU A 401 11.45 10.63 -16.02
CA GLU A 401 12.46 11.39 -15.28
C GLU A 401 11.85 12.72 -14.89
N ASP A 402 11.09 12.74 -13.80
CA ASP A 402 10.46 13.94 -13.29
C ASP A 402 10.49 13.98 -11.76
N TRP A 403 10.29 15.17 -11.19
CA TRP A 403 10.15 15.34 -9.75
C TRP A 403 8.74 14.99 -9.31
N ALA A 404 8.48 13.72 -9.25
CA ALA A 404 7.19 13.14 -8.86
C ALA A 404 7.35 11.71 -8.41
N ASP A 405 6.30 11.15 -7.83
CA ASP A 405 6.18 9.75 -7.52
C ASP A 405 5.12 9.09 -8.38
N TRP A 406 5.55 8.14 -9.17
CA TRP A 406 4.67 7.15 -9.80
C TRP A 406 4.31 6.11 -8.74
N THR A 407 3.01 5.86 -8.53
CA THR A 407 2.52 5.06 -7.39
C THR A 407 1.73 3.83 -7.79
N GLY A 408 1.30 3.74 -9.04
CA GLY A 408 0.57 2.60 -9.60
C GLY A 408 1.06 2.27 -11.00
N LEU A 409 0.99 1.01 -11.37
CA LEU A 409 1.53 0.47 -12.61
C LEU A 409 0.72 -0.74 -13.08
N GLN A 410 0.07 -0.64 -14.24
CA GLN A 410 -0.70 -1.72 -14.86
C GLN A 410 -0.63 -1.61 -16.39
N LEU A 411 -0.59 -2.73 -17.10
CA LEU A 411 -0.82 -2.72 -18.55
C LEU A 411 -2.24 -2.27 -18.88
N ALA A 412 -2.39 -1.41 -19.90
CA ALA A 412 -3.68 -0.87 -20.32
C ALA A 412 -4.49 -1.82 -21.23
N ASN A 413 -4.22 -3.12 -21.22
CA ASN A 413 -4.89 -4.17 -22.01
C ASN A 413 -4.92 -3.96 -23.55
N ASP A 414 -4.37 -2.86 -24.04
CA ASP A 414 -4.12 -2.62 -25.48
C ASP A 414 -2.77 -3.19 -25.95
N GLY A 415 -2.01 -3.76 -25.02
CA GLY A 415 -0.71 -4.36 -25.25
C GLY A 415 0.41 -3.37 -25.60
N LYS A 416 0.20 -2.06 -25.37
CA LYS A 416 1.15 -1.00 -25.76
C LYS A 416 1.38 0.05 -24.70
N ARG A 417 0.34 0.39 -23.95
CA ARG A 417 0.36 1.48 -22.97
C ARG A 417 0.33 0.94 -21.55
N ILE A 418 0.77 1.77 -20.63
CA ILE A 418 0.74 1.54 -19.19
C ILE A 418 -0.23 2.53 -18.58
N LEU A 419 -1.21 2.03 -17.85
CA LEU A 419 -2.05 2.81 -16.97
C LEU A 419 -1.30 3.01 -15.66
N ALA A 420 -1.10 4.23 -15.25
CA ALA A 420 -0.29 4.56 -14.08
C ALA A 420 -0.92 5.68 -13.26
N THR A 421 -0.59 5.72 -11.98
CA THR A 421 -0.92 6.83 -11.09
C THR A 421 0.33 7.61 -10.72
N ARG A 422 0.19 8.92 -10.55
CA ARG A 422 1.30 9.82 -10.26
C ARG A 422 0.85 10.93 -9.34
N GLN A 423 1.72 11.30 -8.40
CA GLN A 423 1.55 12.42 -7.49
C GLN A 423 2.83 13.24 -7.36
N SER A 424 2.72 14.44 -6.81
CA SER A 424 3.86 15.28 -6.50
C SER A 424 3.60 16.12 -5.24
N LEU A 425 4.60 16.85 -4.79
CA LEU A 425 4.47 17.75 -3.62
C LEU A 425 3.46 18.92 -3.84
N SER A 426 3.03 19.15 -5.06
CA SER A 426 2.04 20.20 -5.40
C SER A 426 0.78 19.67 -6.08
N ALA A 427 0.66 18.35 -6.29
CA ALA A 427 -0.51 17.75 -6.92
C ALA A 427 -0.80 16.38 -6.30
N PRO A 428 -2.04 16.13 -5.84
CA PRO A 428 -2.47 14.81 -5.41
C PRO A 428 -2.48 13.83 -6.58
N THR A 429 -2.69 12.55 -6.27
CA THR A 429 -2.73 11.48 -7.25
C THR A 429 -3.73 11.76 -8.37
N ASP A 430 -3.26 11.66 -9.60
CA ASP A 430 -4.05 11.61 -10.82
C ASP A 430 -3.63 10.41 -11.68
N ILE A 431 -4.47 10.08 -12.68
CA ILE A 431 -4.30 8.93 -13.56
C ILE A 431 -3.65 9.37 -14.87
N TYR A 432 -2.70 8.57 -15.33
CA TYR A 432 -1.91 8.81 -16.51
C TYR A 432 -1.91 7.59 -17.43
N MET A 433 -1.83 7.85 -18.73
CA MET A 433 -1.56 6.85 -19.74
C MET A 433 -0.13 7.07 -20.26
N VAL A 434 0.73 6.06 -20.13
CA VAL A 434 2.13 6.12 -20.51
C VAL A 434 2.36 5.18 -21.70
N THR A 435 2.89 5.72 -22.80
CA THR A 435 3.37 4.93 -23.95
C THR A 435 4.89 4.84 -23.85
N PRO A 436 5.46 3.67 -23.50
CA PRO A 436 6.90 3.52 -23.35
C PRO A 436 7.66 3.80 -24.64
N ALA A 437 8.82 4.43 -24.51
CA ALA A 437 9.75 4.63 -25.62
C ALA A 437 10.44 3.32 -26.01
N LEU A 438 9.87 2.61 -26.94
CA LEU A 438 10.50 1.46 -27.57
C LEU A 438 11.22 1.95 -28.83
N LYS A 439 12.56 2.05 -28.81
CA LYS A 439 13.47 2.58 -29.87
C LYS A 439 13.82 4.06 -29.70
N LYS A 440 13.81 4.85 -30.78
CA LYS A 440 14.29 6.24 -30.81
C LYS A 440 13.26 7.30 -30.41
N GLN A 441 12.01 6.93 -30.15
CA GLN A 441 10.98 7.89 -29.76
C GLN A 441 10.99 8.10 -28.23
N PRO A 442 10.70 9.30 -27.73
CA PRO A 442 10.57 9.54 -26.29
C PRO A 442 9.33 8.84 -25.72
N THR A 443 9.34 8.54 -24.44
CA THR A 443 8.14 8.09 -23.71
C THR A 443 7.09 9.18 -23.78
N LYS A 444 5.86 8.83 -24.17
CA LYS A 444 4.71 9.74 -24.16
C LYS A 444 3.95 9.56 -22.87
N ILE A 445 3.69 10.66 -22.16
CA ILE A 445 2.96 10.70 -20.89
C ILE A 445 1.73 11.58 -21.07
N GLU A 446 0.55 11.05 -20.80
CA GLU A 446 -0.73 11.75 -20.94
C GLU A 446 -1.50 11.66 -19.64
N GLN A 447 -1.78 12.80 -19.02
CA GLN A 447 -2.69 12.86 -17.88
C GLN A 447 -4.12 12.72 -18.38
N ILE A 448 -4.88 11.75 -17.83
CA ILE A 448 -6.25 11.44 -18.26
C ILE A 448 -7.30 11.71 -17.19
N SER A 449 -6.90 11.98 -15.93
CA SER A 449 -7.79 12.46 -14.89
C SER A 449 -7.37 13.84 -14.37
N PHE A 450 -8.33 14.60 -13.86
CA PHE A 450 -8.14 15.94 -13.31
C PHE A 450 -9.06 16.12 -12.10
N GLU A 451 -9.03 15.17 -11.16
CA GLU A 451 -10.01 15.07 -10.08
C GLU A 451 -10.08 16.34 -9.24
N ASN A 452 -8.94 16.90 -8.89
CA ASN A 452 -8.83 18.04 -8.00
C ASN A 452 -8.55 19.38 -8.67
N LYS A 453 -8.59 19.45 -10.02
CA LYS A 453 -8.26 20.65 -10.77
C LYS A 453 -9.03 21.90 -10.32
N HIS A 454 -10.32 21.75 -10.01
CA HIS A 454 -11.19 22.84 -9.55
C HIS A 454 -10.77 23.48 -8.21
N ILE A 455 -10.02 22.76 -7.38
CA ILE A 455 -9.42 23.26 -6.13
C ILE A 455 -8.00 23.75 -6.40
N LEU A 456 -7.19 22.97 -7.12
CA LEU A 456 -5.79 23.28 -7.40
C LEU A 456 -5.61 24.58 -8.18
N ASP A 457 -6.51 24.89 -9.14
CA ASP A 457 -6.49 26.15 -9.91
C ASP A 457 -6.69 27.40 -9.01
N GLN A 458 -7.25 27.24 -7.82
CA GLN A 458 -7.42 28.32 -6.85
C GLN A 458 -6.21 28.53 -5.94
N LEU A 459 -5.25 27.57 -5.93
CA LEU A 459 -4.11 27.55 -5.02
C LEU A 459 -2.83 28.07 -5.71
N THR A 460 -1.93 28.57 -4.90
CA THR A 460 -0.56 28.87 -5.29
C THR A 460 0.37 28.02 -4.43
N PHE A 461 1.24 27.27 -5.08
CA PHE A 461 2.23 26.42 -4.41
C PHE A 461 3.61 27.09 -4.40
N GLY A 462 4.40 26.77 -3.38
CA GLY A 462 5.79 27.13 -3.32
C GLY A 462 6.65 26.36 -4.33
N LYS A 463 7.82 26.90 -4.64
CA LYS A 463 8.79 26.22 -5.49
C LYS A 463 9.56 25.18 -4.69
N MET A 464 9.76 24.00 -5.26
CA MET A 464 10.66 22.99 -4.73
C MET A 464 12.09 23.27 -5.16
N GLN A 465 13.02 23.02 -4.26
CA GLN A 465 14.45 23.05 -4.50
C GLN A 465 15.09 21.79 -3.92
N GLN A 466 16.11 21.29 -4.60
CA GLN A 466 16.88 20.12 -4.21
C GLN A 466 18.28 20.55 -3.82
N TYR A 467 18.76 20.07 -2.69
CA TYR A 467 20.11 20.32 -2.21
C TYR A 467 20.80 19.00 -1.86
N TRP A 468 22.09 18.93 -2.17
CA TRP A 468 22.96 17.87 -1.69
C TRP A 468 23.87 18.43 -0.61
N VAL A 469 23.75 17.91 0.59
CA VAL A 469 24.44 18.40 1.78
C VAL A 469 25.48 17.36 2.20
N PRO A 470 26.77 17.73 2.34
CA PRO A 470 27.77 16.80 2.83
C PRO A 470 27.52 16.42 4.28
N THR A 471 27.58 15.12 4.57
CA THR A 471 27.44 14.56 5.91
C THR A 471 28.78 14.41 6.61
N THR A 472 28.78 14.21 7.92
CA THR A 472 30.02 14.08 8.72
C THR A 472 30.82 12.82 8.40
N ASP A 473 30.19 11.81 7.78
CA ASP A 473 30.82 10.57 7.32
C ASP A 473 31.28 10.64 5.85
N GLY A 474 31.26 11.84 5.24
CA GLY A 474 31.73 12.08 3.88
C GLY A 474 30.78 11.69 2.77
N LYS A 475 29.52 11.35 3.09
CA LYS A 475 28.47 11.10 2.11
C LYS A 475 27.75 12.38 1.73
N GLN A 476 26.73 12.26 0.88
CA GLN A 476 25.84 13.34 0.49
C GLN A 476 24.41 12.98 0.91
N GLU A 477 23.78 13.90 1.63
CA GLU A 477 22.37 13.81 2.00
C GLU A 477 21.52 14.65 1.05
N LEU A 478 20.43 14.07 0.54
CA LEU A 478 19.46 14.76 -0.28
C LEU A 478 18.46 15.50 0.62
N VAL A 479 18.33 16.79 0.43
CA VAL A 479 17.41 17.66 1.16
C VAL A 479 16.47 18.36 0.20
N TRP A 480 15.16 18.20 0.42
CA TRP A 480 14.13 18.96 -0.28
C TRP A 480 13.77 20.22 0.51
N VAL A 481 13.72 21.36 -0.17
CA VAL A 481 13.26 22.62 0.42
C VAL A 481 12.04 23.11 -0.35
N MET A 482 10.90 23.19 0.34
CA MET A 482 9.70 23.82 -0.20
C MET A 482 9.66 25.29 0.25
N LEU A 483 9.80 26.20 -0.70
CA LEU A 483 9.68 27.62 -0.46
C LEU A 483 8.21 28.00 -0.20
N PRO A 484 7.91 29.05 0.57
CA PRO A 484 6.53 29.56 0.68
C PRO A 484 5.97 29.97 -0.68
N ALA A 485 4.66 29.83 -0.86
CA ALA A 485 3.98 30.23 -2.10
C ALA A 485 4.15 31.73 -2.43
N ASN A 486 4.37 32.56 -1.40
CA ASN A 486 4.64 33.99 -1.49
C ASN A 486 6.12 34.33 -1.23
N TYR A 487 7.03 33.41 -1.58
CA TYR A 487 8.46 33.63 -1.38
C TYR A 487 8.97 34.85 -2.15
N GLU A 488 9.73 35.68 -1.46
CA GLU A 488 10.45 36.84 -2.00
C GLU A 488 11.95 36.69 -1.64
N GLU A 489 12.79 36.84 -2.63
CA GLU A 489 14.24 36.75 -2.44
C GLU A 489 14.74 37.81 -1.45
N GLY A 490 15.70 37.44 -0.60
CA GLY A 490 16.24 38.31 0.44
C GLY A 490 15.40 38.41 1.71
N LYS A 491 14.15 37.94 1.72
CA LYS A 491 13.35 37.86 2.95
C LYS A 491 13.69 36.62 3.75
N LYS A 492 13.63 36.73 5.08
CA LYS A 492 13.79 35.60 6.02
C LYS A 492 12.43 35.06 6.40
N TYR A 493 12.29 33.72 6.34
CA TYR A 493 11.08 33.00 6.68
C TYR A 493 11.32 32.05 7.84
N PRO A 494 10.32 31.80 8.70
CA PRO A 494 10.37 30.68 9.63
C PRO A 494 10.55 29.38 8.84
N THR A 495 11.46 28.52 9.30
CA THR A 495 11.73 27.25 8.65
C THR A 495 11.30 26.10 9.57
N LEU A 496 10.56 25.14 9.03
CA LEU A 496 10.23 23.89 9.68
C LEU A 496 11.14 22.80 9.11
N LEU A 497 11.84 22.09 9.98
CA LEU A 497 12.53 20.87 9.61
C LEU A 497 11.58 19.70 9.81
N PHE A 498 11.32 18.97 8.74
CA PHE A 498 10.56 17.74 8.78
C PHE A 498 11.54 16.57 8.60
N CYS A 499 11.63 15.71 9.64
CA CYS A 499 12.40 14.49 9.60
C CYS A 499 11.41 13.33 9.49
N GLU A 500 11.43 12.61 8.39
CA GLU A 500 10.62 11.42 8.22
C GLU A 500 11.28 10.25 8.93
N GLY A 501 10.47 9.45 9.61
CA GLY A 501 10.92 8.23 10.26
C GLY A 501 10.63 7.01 9.41
N GLY A 502 11.16 5.89 9.87
CA GLY A 502 10.89 4.67 9.19
C GLY A 502 12.05 3.71 9.08
N PRO A 503 13.30 4.01 9.28
CA PRO A 503 14.29 4.92 8.66
C PRO A 503 14.64 4.52 7.23
N GLN A 504 14.03 3.47 6.67
CA GLN A 504 14.34 2.87 5.38
C GLN A 504 13.74 3.62 4.17
N SER A 505 12.71 4.44 4.40
CA SER A 505 12.05 5.18 3.32
C SER A 505 12.70 6.54 3.07
N PRO A 506 13.02 6.92 1.82
CA PRO A 506 13.43 8.28 1.50
C PRO A 506 12.23 9.23 1.59
N VAL A 507 12.47 10.48 1.95
CA VAL A 507 11.50 11.54 1.72
C VAL A 507 11.40 11.76 0.21
N SER A 508 10.33 11.26 -0.38
CA SER A 508 10.06 11.37 -1.81
C SER A 508 9.14 12.56 -2.14
N HIS A 509 8.73 12.69 -3.38
CA HIS A 509 7.79 13.71 -3.85
C HIS A 509 6.33 13.46 -3.42
N ALA A 510 6.06 12.48 -2.59
CA ALA A 510 4.78 12.37 -1.91
C ALA A 510 4.56 13.61 -1.05
N HIS A 511 3.49 14.36 -1.32
CA HIS A 511 3.21 15.62 -0.62
C HIS A 511 3.06 15.34 0.89
N PRO A 512 3.80 16.01 1.80
CA PRO A 512 3.69 15.76 3.24
C PRO A 512 2.26 15.86 3.78
N ALA A 513 1.46 16.79 3.24
CA ALA A 513 0.04 16.90 3.56
C ALA A 513 -0.82 15.82 2.90
N LEU A 514 -0.30 15.09 1.89
CA LEU A 514 -0.95 14.00 1.17
C LEU A 514 -0.32 12.64 1.51
N LEU A 515 0.86 12.60 2.16
CA LEU A 515 1.45 11.36 2.71
C LEU A 515 0.49 10.64 3.67
N PHE A 516 -0.30 11.40 4.42
CA PHE A 516 -1.39 10.84 5.24
C PHE A 516 -2.63 10.45 4.42
N CYS A 517 -2.61 10.61 3.11
CA CYS A 517 -3.76 10.50 2.24
C CYS A 517 -3.55 9.61 1.01
N GLY A 518 -2.33 9.21 0.69
CA GLY A 518 -1.95 8.58 -0.58
C GLY A 518 -1.71 7.08 -0.55
N HIS A 519 -1.67 6.44 0.62
CA HIS A 519 -1.78 5.00 0.61
C HIS A 519 -3.25 4.62 0.42
N PRO A 520 -3.59 3.72 -0.50
CA PRO A 520 -4.84 3.01 -0.44
C PRO A 520 -4.79 2.22 0.87
N ALA A 521 -5.31 2.84 1.95
CA ALA A 521 -5.55 2.08 3.16
C ALA A 521 -6.49 0.95 2.77
N PRO A 522 -6.17 -0.31 3.06
CA PRO A 522 -7.17 -1.34 3.05
C PRO A 522 -8.35 -0.82 3.90
N SER A 523 -9.54 -1.12 3.50
CA SER A 523 -10.84 -0.60 3.95
C SER A 523 -11.14 -0.71 5.44
N ARG A 524 -10.19 -0.45 6.33
CA ARG A 524 -10.36 -0.44 7.79
C ARG A 524 -10.03 0.91 8.38
N ARG A 525 -11.01 1.42 9.12
CA ARG A 525 -11.07 2.64 9.93
C ARG A 525 -9.73 3.09 10.49
N PHE A 526 -8.99 3.94 9.79
CA PHE A 526 -7.91 4.70 10.39
C PHE A 526 -8.49 5.69 11.40
N ARG A 527 -8.38 5.38 12.68
CA ARG A 527 -8.41 6.40 13.72
C ARG A 527 -7.04 7.04 13.75
N PHE A 528 -6.94 8.28 13.31
CA PHE A 528 -5.70 9.06 13.41
C PHE A 528 -5.16 9.03 14.84
N PRO A 529 -3.88 8.70 15.05
CA PRO A 529 -3.25 8.96 16.34
C PRO A 529 -3.24 10.47 16.59
N ARG A 530 -3.70 10.89 17.77
CA ARG A 530 -3.58 12.27 18.25
C ARG A 530 -2.12 12.55 18.61
N PHE A 531 -1.22 12.70 17.65
CA PHE A 531 0.12 13.21 17.92
C PHE A 531 0.66 13.95 16.68
N LEU A 532 0.25 15.19 16.51
CA LEU A 532 1.06 16.19 15.84
C LEU A 532 1.60 17.11 16.93
N HIS A 533 2.77 16.80 17.47
CA HIS A 533 3.53 17.76 18.26
C HIS A 533 4.33 18.62 17.29
N VAL A 534 3.73 19.70 16.81
CA VAL A 534 4.47 20.76 16.12
C VAL A 534 5.20 21.57 17.18
N SER A 535 6.45 21.28 17.40
CA SER A 535 7.32 22.14 18.24
C SER A 535 7.76 23.34 17.40
N ALA A 536 7.06 24.45 17.55
CA ALA A 536 7.54 25.72 17.02
C ALA A 536 8.75 26.19 17.85
N ILE A 537 9.94 26.10 17.26
CA ILE A 537 11.14 26.67 17.85
C ILE A 537 11.10 28.18 17.63
N ARG A 538 10.82 28.95 18.70
CA ARG A 538 11.04 30.39 18.71
C ARG A 538 12.54 30.63 18.68
N SER A 539 13.09 31.11 17.57
CA SER A 539 14.48 31.56 17.49
C SER A 539 14.66 32.84 18.30
N LYS A 540 15.31 32.76 19.45
CA LYS A 540 16.03 33.92 20.01
C LYS A 540 17.23 34.18 19.11
N LYS A 541 17.51 35.48 18.87
CA LYS A 541 18.62 35.97 18.04
C LYS A 541 19.89 35.14 18.26
N CYS A 542 20.37 34.46 17.22
CA CYS A 542 21.71 33.90 17.18
C CYS A 542 22.71 34.95 16.71
N PRO A 543 23.86 35.11 17.40
CA PRO A 543 25.01 35.84 16.87
C PRO A 543 25.65 35.05 15.70
N PRO A 544 26.50 35.66 14.87
CA PRO A 544 27.04 35.02 13.68
C PRO A 544 27.88 33.80 14.01
N ALA A 545 27.71 32.75 13.21
CA ALA A 545 28.29 31.45 13.40
C ALA A 545 29.80 31.45 13.26
N THR A 546 30.49 31.05 14.34
CA THR A 546 31.81 30.45 14.27
C THR A 546 31.69 29.05 14.88
N SER A 547 32.20 28.08 14.14
CA SER A 547 32.49 26.68 14.52
C SER A 547 31.34 25.73 14.83
N SER A 548 31.42 24.63 14.11
CA SER A 548 30.80 23.32 14.24
C SER A 548 30.58 22.83 15.67
N THR A 549 29.35 22.42 15.99
CA THR A 549 29.08 21.49 17.10
C THR A 549 28.13 20.41 16.63
N SER A 550 28.65 19.22 16.65
CA SER A 550 27.95 17.95 16.41
C SER A 550 26.93 17.68 17.52
N PHE A 551 25.68 17.44 17.18
CA PHE A 551 24.70 16.82 18.09
C PHE A 551 24.79 15.31 17.96
N ALA A 552 25.50 14.70 18.93
CA ALA A 552 25.41 13.27 19.20
C ALA A 552 24.26 13.03 20.19
N SER A 553 23.30 12.19 19.83
CA SER A 553 22.29 11.69 20.75
C SER A 553 22.94 10.79 21.79
N ARG A 554 22.98 11.23 23.04
CA ARG A 554 23.34 10.39 24.19
C ARG A 554 22.08 9.64 24.66
N ALA A 555 22.10 8.33 24.51
CA ALA A 555 21.27 7.45 25.29
C ALA A 555 21.90 7.35 26.70
N THR A 556 21.15 7.77 27.72
CA THR A 556 21.55 7.61 29.12
C THR A 556 21.25 6.21 29.60
N HIS A 557 22.28 5.39 29.76
CA HIS A 557 22.22 4.21 30.62
C HIS A 557 22.67 4.62 32.03
N ALA A 558 21.81 4.36 33.00
CA ALA A 558 22.16 4.43 34.42
C ALA A 558 23.05 3.23 34.77
N ALA A 559 24.26 3.49 35.22
CA ALA A 559 25.16 2.48 35.80
C ALA A 559 25.26 2.71 37.33
N THR A 560 25.09 1.64 38.07
CA THR A 560 25.43 1.51 39.49
C THR A 560 26.93 1.33 39.69
N PRO A 561 27.51 1.74 40.80
CA PRO A 561 28.96 1.78 41.01
C PRO A 561 29.49 0.47 41.59
N GLU A 562 30.60 -0.02 41.05
CA GLU A 562 31.47 -1.00 41.73
C GLU A 562 32.86 -0.42 41.95
N SER A 563 33.41 -0.73 43.08
CA SER A 563 34.70 -0.32 43.61
C SER A 563 35.87 -1.25 43.18
N PRO A 564 37.15 -0.84 43.41
CA PRO A 564 38.29 -1.32 42.62
C PRO A 564 39.14 -2.42 43.29
N SER A 565 39.81 -3.27 42.49
CA SER A 565 41.05 -3.95 42.96
C SER A 565 42.01 -4.34 41.83
N SER A 566 43.20 -3.73 41.85
CA SER A 566 44.55 -4.27 41.65
C SER A 566 44.94 -5.10 40.42
N SER A 567 45.91 -4.55 39.69
CA SER A 567 46.89 -5.23 38.83
C SER A 567 48.02 -5.91 39.65
N PRO A 568 49.04 -6.70 39.15
CA PRO A 568 49.70 -6.57 37.86
C PRO A 568 50.31 -7.88 37.24
N SER A 569 50.85 -7.75 36.00
CA SER A 569 52.03 -8.47 35.41
C SER A 569 51.86 -9.95 35.00
N THR A 570 52.27 -10.43 33.87
CA THR A 570 53.50 -10.50 33.12
C THR A 570 53.33 -11.31 31.81
N ARG A 571 54.07 -10.94 30.77
CA ARG A 571 54.41 -11.78 29.59
C ARG A 571 55.56 -12.73 29.93
N PRO A 572 56.07 -13.68 29.09
CA PRO A 572 55.86 -13.98 27.68
C PRO A 572 56.07 -15.50 27.27
N HIS A 573 56.16 -15.75 25.94
CA HIS A 573 56.69 -16.93 25.17
C HIS A 573 55.76 -18.16 25.06
N GLY A 574 55.62 -18.87 23.96
CA GLY A 574 56.23 -18.90 22.66
C GLY A 574 56.13 -20.34 22.09
N TYR A 575 56.06 -20.53 20.76
CA TYR A 575 56.19 -21.80 20.02
C TYR A 575 55.03 -22.84 20.16
N GLY A 576 54.56 -23.53 19.15
CA GLY A 576 54.93 -23.77 17.79
C GLY A 576 54.26 -25.05 17.28
N THR A 577 53.96 -25.08 16.00
CA THR A 577 53.91 -26.20 15.04
C THR A 577 52.90 -27.33 15.12
N ARG A 578 52.13 -27.45 13.99
CA ARG A 578 51.82 -28.67 13.20
C ARG A 578 50.90 -29.75 13.82
N ARG A 579 49.70 -29.91 13.28
CA ARG A 579 49.36 -30.77 12.13
C ARG A 579 47.96 -30.40 11.62
#